data_092d485ecad59d38b5c068eb14bf2fa7
#
_entry.id   092d485ecad59d38b5c068eb14bf2fa7
#
_cell.length_a   1.000
_cell.length_b   1.000
_cell.length_c   1.000
_cell.angle_alpha   90.00
_cell.angle_beta   90.00
_cell.angle_gamma   90.00
#
_symmetry.space_group_name_H-M   'P 1'
#
loop_
_entity.id
_entity.type
_entity.pdbx_description
1 polymer ?
#
loop_
_entity_poly.entity_id
_entity_poly.type
_entity_poly.pdbx_seq_one_letter_code
_entity_poly.pdbx_strand_id
1 'polypeptide(L)'
;LHVNRTVQRLPVDTVHTSGSSQNNHTATRKTSLYIDSPKTSNSLREIPIPDFIYDKLSDYYNTSIKGDSYFLKKNQPMDPRTYQNRFHIYIREAGIGNTHFHALRHTFATNCISSGADAKSVSEILGHSNVNITLNRYVHPNLETKRSAINSIVIP
;
A
#
# COMPACT_ATOMS: atom_id res chain seq x y z
N LEU A 1 -9.05 -8.83 4.01
CA LEU A 1 -9.11 -7.43 3.58
C LEU A 1 -9.25 -7.35 2.07
N HIS A 2 -10.32 -6.69 1.60
CA HIS A 2 -10.54 -6.51 0.16
C HIS A 2 -10.00 -5.14 -0.29
N VAL A 3 -9.09 -5.14 -1.25
CA VAL A 3 -8.60 -3.92 -1.91
C VAL A 3 -9.37 -3.75 -3.21
N ASN A 4 -10.38 -2.87 -3.19
CA ASN A 4 -11.29 -2.67 -4.32
C ASN A 4 -11.47 -1.19 -4.70
N ARG A 5 -10.82 -0.27 -3.99
CA ARG A 5 -10.88 1.18 -4.26
C ARG A 5 -9.51 1.82 -4.09
N THR A 6 -9.33 2.95 -4.74
CA THR A 6 -8.16 3.81 -4.60
C THR A 6 -8.59 5.21 -4.17
N VAL A 7 -7.75 5.86 -3.36
CA VAL A 7 -7.94 7.25 -2.96
C VAL A 7 -6.81 8.07 -3.55
N GLN A 8 -7.14 9.09 -4.32
CA GLN A 8 -6.14 9.98 -4.92
C GLN A 8 -6.58 11.44 -4.81
N ARG A 9 -5.60 12.34 -4.80
CA ARG A 9 -5.84 13.78 -4.80
C ARG A 9 -5.65 14.29 -6.22
N LEU A 10 -6.70 14.85 -6.80
CA LEU A 10 -6.70 15.41 -8.15
C LEU A 10 -6.97 16.92 -8.12
N PRO A 11 -6.45 17.69 -9.10
CA PRO A 11 -6.85 19.07 -9.30
C PRO A 11 -8.37 19.16 -9.51
N VAL A 12 -9.00 20.14 -8.92
CA VAL A 12 -10.38 20.48 -9.25
C VAL A 12 -10.29 21.34 -10.50
N ASP A 13 -10.69 20.81 -11.65
CA ASP A 13 -10.88 21.61 -12.85
C ASP A 13 -12.03 22.58 -12.55
N THR A 14 -11.71 23.86 -12.47
CA THR A 14 -12.73 24.91 -12.41
C THR A 14 -13.52 24.81 -13.70
N VAL A 15 -14.76 24.37 -13.59
CA VAL A 15 -15.76 24.46 -14.66
C VAL A 15 -15.64 25.85 -15.26
N HIS A 16 -15.38 25.94 -16.56
CA HIS A 16 -15.26 27.16 -17.30
C HIS A 16 -16.53 28.02 -17.11
N THR A 17 -16.46 29.02 -16.25
CA THR A 17 -17.30 30.20 -16.38
C THR A 17 -16.53 31.17 -17.28
N SER A 18 -17.03 31.32 -18.49
CA SER A 18 -16.59 32.32 -19.45
C SER A 18 -16.68 33.73 -18.85
N GLY A 19 -15.53 34.35 -18.63
CA GLY A 19 -15.43 35.71 -18.14
C GLY A 19 -13.97 36.12 -18.10
N SER A 20 -13.58 36.88 -19.13
CA SER A 20 -12.27 37.51 -19.30
C SER A 20 -11.87 38.36 -18.08
N SER A 21 -10.72 38.04 -17.49
CA SER A 21 -9.84 39.03 -16.87
C SER A 21 -8.49 38.40 -16.58
N GLN A 22 -7.46 38.90 -17.26
CA GLN A 22 -6.05 38.66 -16.97
C GLN A 22 -5.71 39.25 -15.61
N ASN A 23 -5.36 38.42 -14.65
CA ASN A 23 -4.55 38.82 -13.50
C ASN A 23 -3.65 37.65 -13.13
N ASN A 24 -2.35 37.83 -13.28
CA ASN A 24 -1.27 36.97 -12.82
C ASN A 24 -1.28 36.90 -11.28
N HIS A 25 -1.98 35.94 -10.73
CA HIS A 25 -1.76 35.46 -9.38
C HIS A 25 -1.47 33.96 -9.44
N THR A 26 -0.39 33.52 -8.80
CA THR A 26 -0.05 32.14 -8.54
C THR A 26 -1.23 31.43 -7.85
N ALA A 27 -2.18 31.00 -8.64
CA ALA A 27 -3.38 30.32 -8.15
C ALA A 27 -2.94 28.96 -7.61
N THR A 28 -2.98 28.79 -6.32
CA THR A 28 -2.86 27.49 -5.65
C THR A 28 -3.98 26.61 -6.20
N ARG A 29 -3.66 25.67 -7.11
CA ARG A 29 -4.65 24.77 -7.70
C ARG A 29 -5.39 24.06 -6.56
N LYS A 30 -6.67 24.32 -6.42
CA LYS A 30 -7.53 23.58 -5.49
C LYS A 30 -7.52 22.11 -5.88
N THR A 31 -7.29 21.22 -4.93
CA THR A 31 -7.31 19.77 -5.15
C THR A 31 -8.34 19.13 -4.24
N SER A 32 -8.99 18.07 -4.71
CA SER A 32 -9.97 17.29 -3.93
C SER A 32 -9.58 15.82 -3.88
N LEU A 33 -10.06 15.13 -2.87
CA LEU A 33 -9.91 13.68 -2.76
C LEU A 33 -10.98 13.00 -3.61
N TYR A 34 -10.54 12.07 -4.43
CA TYR A 34 -11.41 11.21 -5.23
C TYR A 34 -11.20 9.77 -4.81
N ILE A 35 -12.31 9.04 -4.72
CA ILE A 35 -12.34 7.60 -4.50
C ILE A 35 -12.79 6.98 -5.81
N ASP A 36 -11.99 6.09 -6.36
CA ASP A 36 -12.28 5.44 -7.63
C ASP A 36 -11.92 3.95 -7.56
N SER A 37 -12.36 3.20 -8.56
CA SER A 37 -11.90 1.84 -8.78
C SER A 37 -10.41 1.81 -9.15
N PRO A 38 -9.68 0.75 -8.81
CA PRO A 38 -8.30 0.60 -9.24
C PRO A 38 -8.19 0.55 -10.76
N LYS A 39 -7.11 1.13 -11.30
CA LYS A 39 -6.88 1.22 -12.76
C LYS A 39 -6.66 -0.13 -13.45
N THR A 40 -6.27 -1.16 -12.72
CA THR A 40 -5.96 -2.49 -13.27
C THR A 40 -6.64 -3.57 -12.45
N SER A 41 -7.00 -4.69 -13.10
CA SER A 41 -7.58 -5.86 -12.44
C SER A 41 -6.69 -6.42 -11.34
N ASN A 42 -5.38 -6.42 -11.53
CA ASN A 42 -4.41 -6.92 -10.54
C ASN A 42 -4.34 -6.06 -9.27
N SER A 43 -4.91 -4.87 -9.29
CA SER A 43 -5.05 -4.03 -8.10
C SER A 43 -6.25 -4.44 -7.24
N LEU A 44 -7.22 -5.16 -7.82
CA LEU A 44 -8.31 -5.80 -7.08
C LEU A 44 -7.76 -7.08 -6.44
N ARG A 45 -7.74 -7.14 -5.12
CA ARG A 45 -7.17 -8.31 -4.44
C ARG A 45 -7.67 -8.47 -3.03
N GLU A 46 -7.56 -9.68 -2.54
CA GLU A 46 -7.75 -10.01 -1.14
C GLU A 46 -6.41 -10.16 -0.44
N ILE A 47 -6.31 -9.61 0.74
CA ILE A 47 -5.13 -9.71 1.59
C ILE A 47 -5.57 -10.37 2.89
N PRO A 48 -5.07 -11.56 3.23
CA PRO A 48 -5.33 -12.17 4.52
C PRO A 48 -4.79 -11.28 5.65
N ILE A 49 -5.52 -11.19 6.74
CA ILE A 49 -5.09 -10.47 7.94
C ILE A 49 -4.42 -11.49 8.86
N PRO A 50 -3.16 -11.28 9.28
CA PRO A 50 -2.51 -12.17 10.24
C PRO A 50 -3.24 -12.19 11.57
N ASP A 51 -3.31 -13.38 12.20
CA ASP A 51 -4.08 -13.58 13.44
C ASP A 51 -3.68 -12.63 14.56
N PHE A 52 -2.37 -12.38 14.72
CA PHE A 52 -1.86 -11.45 15.76
C PHE A 52 -2.30 -9.98 15.58
N ILE A 53 -2.78 -9.62 14.38
CA ILE A 53 -3.33 -8.28 14.09
C ILE A 53 -4.85 -8.30 14.12
N TYR A 54 -5.47 -9.44 13.80
CA TYR A 54 -6.91 -9.57 13.63
C TYR A 54 -7.68 -9.11 14.88
N ASP A 55 -7.28 -9.58 16.05
CA ASP A 55 -7.94 -9.23 17.32
C ASP A 55 -7.90 -7.72 17.57
N LYS A 56 -6.73 -7.11 17.38
CA LYS A 56 -6.55 -5.65 17.57
C LYS A 56 -7.41 -4.84 16.59
N LEU A 57 -7.50 -5.28 15.34
CA LEU A 57 -8.34 -4.63 14.35
C LEU A 57 -9.83 -4.81 14.64
N SER A 58 -10.22 -6.01 15.09
CA SER A 58 -11.58 -6.34 15.47
C SER A 58 -12.03 -5.50 16.68
N ASP A 59 -11.22 -5.41 17.71
CA ASP A 59 -11.50 -4.58 18.89
C ASP A 59 -11.65 -3.09 18.50
N TYR A 60 -10.73 -2.59 17.68
CA TYR A 60 -10.81 -1.22 17.19
C TYR A 60 -12.07 -0.99 16.36
N TYR A 61 -12.42 -1.93 15.48
CA TYR A 61 -13.63 -1.86 14.66
C TYR A 61 -14.88 -1.79 15.55
N ASN A 62 -15.00 -2.69 16.52
CA ASN A 62 -16.15 -2.79 17.40
C ASN A 62 -16.32 -1.58 18.33
N THR A 63 -15.20 -0.97 18.76
CA THR A 63 -15.22 0.15 19.72
C THR A 63 -15.26 1.53 19.06
N SER A 64 -14.58 1.68 17.92
CA SER A 64 -14.31 2.99 17.32
C SER A 64 -15.05 3.26 16.02
N ILE A 65 -15.48 2.21 15.30
CA ILE A 65 -16.14 2.33 14.01
C ILE A 65 -17.62 1.99 14.15
N LYS A 66 -18.49 2.89 13.70
CA LYS A 66 -19.94 2.68 13.69
C LYS A 66 -20.46 2.89 12.27
N GLY A 67 -21.18 1.89 11.74
CA GLY A 67 -21.81 1.97 10.42
C GLY A 67 -20.77 2.17 9.30
N ASP A 68 -21.09 2.99 8.31
CA ASP A 68 -20.27 3.26 7.12
C ASP A 68 -19.08 4.21 7.36
N SER A 69 -18.50 4.17 8.56
CA SER A 69 -17.37 5.04 8.91
C SER A 69 -16.06 4.52 8.30
N TYR A 70 -15.16 5.45 7.98
CA TYR A 70 -13.81 5.09 7.55
C TYR A 70 -12.93 4.66 8.72
N PHE A 71 -12.13 3.61 8.53
CA PHE A 71 -11.30 3.03 9.57
C PHE A 71 -10.33 4.04 10.23
N LEU A 72 -9.67 4.89 9.45
CA LEU A 72 -8.70 5.86 9.97
C LEU A 72 -9.30 7.23 10.31
N LYS A 73 -10.51 7.53 9.85
CA LYS A 73 -11.16 8.82 10.08
C LYS A 73 -12.68 8.68 9.86
N LYS A 74 -13.48 8.93 10.88
CA LYS A 74 -14.92 8.63 10.89
C LYS A 74 -15.72 9.07 9.66
N ASN A 75 -15.59 10.34 9.26
CA ASN A 75 -16.54 10.97 8.32
C ASN A 75 -16.02 11.10 6.88
N GLN A 76 -14.77 10.77 6.63
CA GLN A 76 -14.18 10.89 5.28
C GLN A 76 -12.90 10.05 5.19
N PRO A 77 -12.46 9.67 3.99
CA PRO A 77 -11.18 8.96 3.83
C PRO A 77 -10.03 9.85 4.32
N MET A 78 -9.02 9.22 4.90
CA MET A 78 -7.80 9.93 5.27
C MET A 78 -7.04 10.33 3.99
N ASP A 79 -6.62 11.59 3.93
CA ASP A 79 -5.76 12.07 2.84
C ASP A 79 -4.43 11.30 2.84
N PRO A 80 -4.04 10.69 1.70
CA PRO A 80 -2.79 9.95 1.59
C PRO A 80 -1.57 10.75 2.03
N ARG A 81 -1.53 12.06 1.73
CA ARG A 81 -0.44 12.94 2.16
C ARG A 81 -0.36 13.11 3.68
N THR A 82 -1.50 13.22 4.33
CA THR A 82 -1.56 13.28 5.80
C THR A 82 -1.02 11.99 6.42
N TYR A 83 -1.34 10.84 5.82
CA TYR A 83 -0.83 9.55 6.26
C TYR A 83 0.69 9.43 6.09
N GLN A 84 1.21 9.86 4.94
CA GLN A 84 2.66 9.92 4.69
C GLN A 84 3.38 10.86 5.65
N ASN A 85 2.82 12.03 5.94
CA ASN A 85 3.40 12.97 6.89
C ASN A 85 3.48 12.37 8.31
N ARG A 86 2.43 11.67 8.76
CA ARG A 86 2.45 10.93 10.04
C ARG A 86 3.52 9.86 10.07
N PHE A 87 3.69 9.11 8.98
CA PHE A 87 4.76 8.14 8.86
C PHE A 87 6.14 8.77 9.07
N HIS A 88 6.42 9.91 8.45
CA HIS A 88 7.70 10.62 8.65
C HIS A 88 7.91 11.08 10.10
N ILE A 89 6.85 11.47 10.80
CA ILE A 89 6.95 11.79 12.23
C ILE A 89 7.36 10.55 13.03
N TYR A 90 6.68 9.41 12.83
CA TYR A 90 6.99 8.17 13.54
C TYR A 90 8.39 7.63 13.25
N ILE A 91 8.84 7.70 11.99
CA ILE A 91 10.20 7.30 11.59
C ILE A 91 11.25 8.14 12.32
N ARG A 92 11.04 9.45 12.42
CA ARG A 92 11.92 10.36 13.14
C ARG A 92 11.93 10.10 14.64
N GLU A 93 10.77 9.90 15.27
CA GLU A 93 10.65 9.59 16.69
C GLU A 93 11.28 8.25 17.05
N ALA A 94 11.22 7.28 16.14
CA ALA A 94 11.86 5.97 16.29
C ALA A 94 13.38 5.98 16.05
N GLY A 95 13.98 7.13 15.70
CA GLY A 95 15.40 7.23 15.39
C GLY A 95 15.82 6.51 14.11
N ILE A 96 14.86 6.15 13.24
CA ILE A 96 15.12 5.49 11.96
C ILE A 96 15.56 6.56 10.95
N GLY A 97 16.63 6.28 10.21
CA GLY A 97 17.14 7.19 9.20
C GLY A 97 16.10 7.53 8.12
N ASN A 98 16.41 8.52 7.29
CA ASN A 98 15.47 9.01 6.28
C ASN A 98 15.01 7.88 5.34
N THR A 99 13.74 7.57 5.38
CA THR A 99 13.10 6.56 4.56
C THR A 99 11.73 7.03 4.06
N HIS A 100 11.25 6.46 2.98
CA HIS A 100 9.96 6.80 2.39
C HIS A 100 8.89 5.75 2.72
N PHE A 101 7.63 6.15 2.67
CA PHE A 101 6.49 5.28 3.02
C PHE A 101 6.49 3.93 2.26
N HIS A 102 6.93 3.92 1.00
CA HIS A 102 6.98 2.71 0.19
C HIS A 102 8.01 1.67 0.69
N ALA A 103 8.96 2.07 1.56
CA ALA A 103 9.90 1.16 2.20
C ALA A 103 9.18 0.09 3.05
N LEU A 104 8.03 0.41 3.66
CA LEU A 104 7.22 -0.57 4.38
C LEU A 104 6.82 -1.75 3.50
N ARG A 105 6.43 -1.47 2.26
CA ARG A 105 6.08 -2.49 1.27
C ARG A 105 7.29 -3.34 0.90
N HIS A 106 8.47 -2.72 0.74
CA HIS A 106 9.71 -3.46 0.45
C HIS A 106 10.10 -4.36 1.63
N THR A 107 10.06 -3.84 2.85
CA THR A 107 10.36 -4.60 4.08
C THR A 107 9.41 -5.80 4.21
N PHE A 108 8.11 -5.59 4.01
CA PHE A 108 7.13 -6.67 4.03
C PHE A 108 7.48 -7.76 3.01
N ALA A 109 7.70 -7.38 1.75
CA ALA A 109 8.02 -8.34 0.69
C ALA A 109 9.31 -9.11 0.97
N THR A 110 10.36 -8.41 1.42
CA THR A 110 11.64 -9.03 1.80
C THR A 110 11.45 -10.03 2.93
N ASN A 111 10.73 -9.65 3.98
CA ASN A 111 10.49 -10.53 5.12
C ASN A 111 9.70 -11.78 4.72
N CYS A 112 8.65 -11.63 3.90
CA CYS A 112 7.89 -12.78 3.40
C CYS A 112 8.77 -13.76 2.62
N ILE A 113 9.55 -13.25 1.67
CA ILE A 113 10.45 -14.09 0.86
C ILE A 113 11.54 -14.75 1.72
N SER A 114 12.15 -14.00 2.65
CA SER A 114 13.16 -14.53 3.57
C SER A 114 12.60 -15.58 4.52
N SER A 115 11.30 -15.53 4.83
CA SER A 115 10.60 -16.54 5.62
C SER A 115 10.11 -17.74 4.80
N GLY A 116 10.45 -17.81 3.52
CA GLY A 116 10.13 -18.95 2.64
C GLY A 116 8.77 -18.84 1.94
N ALA A 117 8.10 -17.70 1.97
CA ALA A 117 6.87 -17.52 1.20
C ALA A 117 7.18 -17.57 -0.31
N ASP A 118 6.27 -18.18 -1.07
CA ASP A 118 6.43 -18.23 -2.51
C ASP A 118 6.25 -16.87 -3.18
N ALA A 119 7.05 -16.59 -4.21
CA ALA A 119 7.07 -15.29 -4.85
C ALA A 119 5.76 -14.91 -5.56
N LYS A 120 4.96 -15.91 -5.97
CA LYS A 120 3.67 -15.68 -6.62
C LYS A 120 2.65 -15.15 -5.61
N SER A 121 2.51 -15.80 -4.46
CA SER A 121 1.64 -15.34 -3.36
C SER A 121 2.03 -13.93 -2.90
N VAL A 122 3.32 -13.66 -2.71
CA VAL A 122 3.80 -12.32 -2.35
C VAL A 122 3.45 -11.30 -3.43
N SER A 123 3.61 -11.65 -4.71
CA SER A 123 3.26 -10.80 -5.84
C SER A 123 1.78 -10.44 -5.87
N GLU A 124 0.90 -11.41 -5.61
CA GLU A 124 -0.55 -11.23 -5.56
C GLU A 124 -0.97 -10.34 -4.39
N ILE A 125 -0.46 -10.59 -3.19
CA ILE A 125 -0.67 -9.74 -2.01
C ILE A 125 -0.25 -8.29 -2.29
N LEU A 126 0.88 -8.10 -2.95
CA LEU A 126 1.37 -6.79 -3.33
C LEU A 126 0.59 -6.17 -4.49
N GLY A 127 -0.12 -6.94 -5.31
CA GLY A 127 -0.81 -6.48 -6.51
C GLY A 127 0.16 -6.07 -7.62
N HIS A 128 1.25 -6.81 -7.79
CA HIS A 128 2.13 -6.62 -8.95
C HIS A 128 1.45 -7.15 -10.21
N SER A 129 1.57 -6.43 -11.31
CA SER A 129 1.04 -6.86 -12.61
C SER A 129 1.76 -8.08 -13.19
N ASN A 130 2.99 -8.33 -12.74
CA ASN A 130 3.81 -9.45 -13.16
C ASN A 130 4.65 -9.96 -11.98
N VAL A 131 4.66 -11.27 -11.78
CA VAL A 131 5.44 -11.94 -10.74
C VAL A 131 6.95 -11.68 -10.88
N ASN A 132 7.44 -11.45 -12.10
CA ASN A 132 8.85 -11.13 -12.33
C ASN A 132 9.31 -9.87 -11.58
N ILE A 133 8.41 -8.95 -11.27
CA ILE A 133 8.72 -7.76 -10.43
C ILE A 133 9.14 -8.23 -9.03
N THR A 134 8.44 -9.21 -8.47
CA THR A 134 8.75 -9.79 -7.16
C THR A 134 10.03 -10.64 -7.23
N LEU A 135 10.13 -11.49 -8.23
CA LEU A 135 11.31 -12.37 -8.41
C LEU A 135 12.59 -11.55 -8.56
N ASN A 136 12.63 -10.60 -9.48
CA ASN A 136 13.83 -9.81 -9.76
C ASN A 136 14.24 -8.90 -8.60
N ARG A 137 13.29 -8.47 -7.77
CA ARG A 137 13.56 -7.51 -6.70
C ARG A 137 13.86 -8.16 -5.36
N TYR A 138 13.27 -9.32 -5.05
CA TYR A 138 13.32 -9.91 -3.72
C TYR A 138 13.90 -11.33 -3.68
N VAL A 139 13.98 -12.02 -4.80
CA VAL A 139 14.47 -13.40 -4.85
C VAL A 139 15.88 -13.43 -5.43
N HIS A 140 16.88 -13.57 -4.55
CA HIS A 140 18.29 -13.66 -4.93
C HIS A 140 18.88 -14.98 -4.40
N PRO A 141 18.65 -16.12 -5.07
CA PRO A 141 19.09 -17.42 -4.59
C PRO A 141 20.63 -17.51 -4.58
N ASN A 142 21.19 -17.75 -3.40
CA ASN A 142 22.60 -18.06 -3.24
C ASN A 142 22.88 -19.55 -3.53
N LEU A 143 24.17 -19.95 -3.47
CA LEU A 143 24.59 -21.33 -3.72
C LEU A 143 23.99 -22.34 -2.73
N GLU A 144 23.84 -21.92 -1.47
CA GLU A 144 23.25 -22.74 -0.41
C GLU A 144 21.76 -23.03 -0.68
N THR A 145 20.99 -22.01 -1.05
CA THR A 145 19.59 -22.16 -1.46
C THR A 145 19.44 -23.12 -2.64
N LYS A 146 20.34 -23.02 -3.64
CA LYS A 146 20.35 -23.92 -4.79
C LYS A 146 20.70 -25.37 -4.39
N ARG A 147 21.66 -25.54 -3.48
CA ARG A 147 22.04 -26.84 -2.94
C ARG A 147 20.90 -27.49 -2.16
N SER A 148 20.24 -26.75 -1.27
CA SER A 148 19.08 -27.22 -0.50
C SER A 148 17.95 -27.67 -1.42
N ALA A 149 17.67 -26.91 -2.48
CA ALA A 149 16.64 -27.27 -3.45
C ALA A 149 16.95 -28.59 -4.17
N ILE A 150 18.22 -28.84 -4.54
CA ILE A 150 18.63 -30.10 -5.16
C ILE A 150 18.56 -31.26 -4.18
N ASN A 151 19.01 -31.05 -2.94
CA ASN A 151 18.98 -32.06 -1.88
C ASN A 151 17.59 -32.45 -1.40
N SER A 152 16.58 -31.62 -1.67
CA SER A 152 15.18 -31.93 -1.34
C SER A 152 14.53 -32.89 -2.33
N ILE A 153 15.20 -33.22 -3.45
CA ILE A 153 14.71 -34.20 -4.42
C ILE A 153 14.93 -35.58 -3.82
N VAL A 154 13.85 -36.26 -3.44
CA VAL A 154 13.89 -37.65 -3.00
C VAL A 154 13.90 -38.52 -4.29
N ILE A 155 14.97 -39.27 -4.49
CA ILE A 155 15.03 -40.28 -5.56
C ILE A 155 14.39 -41.55 -4.98
N PRO A 156 13.32 -42.08 -5.60
CA PRO A 156 12.65 -43.29 -5.12
C PRO A 156 13.55 -44.55 -5.23
#